data_d34bfcdea71106409c1ea85a4df6e3da
#
_entry.id   d34bfcdea71106409c1ea85a4df6e3da
#
_cell.length_a   1.000
_cell.length_b   1.000
_cell.length_c   1.000
_cell.angle_alpha   90.00
_cell.angle_beta   90.00
_cell.angle_gamma   90.00
#
_symmetry.space_group_name_H-M   'P 1'
#
loop_
_entity.id
_entity.type
_entity.pdbx_description
1 polymer ?
#
loop_
_entity_poly.entity_id
_entity_poly.type
_entity_poly.pdbx_seq_one_letter_code
_entity_poly.pdbx_strand_id
1 'polypeptide(L)'
;MAHPNEEIARSATEAISKGDMEGFLSFHTDDTVVHFPGRGPMAGDHRGKDGVAKMFQQQMQLLDAPPEIENHDIVAGDDHTVVLNKTRATRGGKMLEQNQVVVMHIEGGKIAEVWLHFSDQQAMDELASS
;
A
#
# COMPACT_ATOMS: atom_id res chain seq x y z
N MET A 1 6.61 13.13 21.37
CA MET A 1 5.84 11.88 21.29
C MET A 1 5.30 11.69 19.89
N ALA A 2 5.35 10.46 19.39
CA ALA A 2 4.81 10.17 18.07
C ALA A 2 3.28 10.24 18.08
N HIS A 3 2.70 10.72 17.00
CA HIS A 3 1.25 10.73 16.82
C HIS A 3 0.76 9.27 16.74
N PRO A 4 -0.39 8.91 17.36
CA PRO A 4 -0.90 7.53 17.34
C PRO A 4 -1.04 6.95 15.92
N ASN A 5 -1.39 7.79 14.94
CA ASN A 5 -1.57 7.34 13.56
C ASN A 5 -0.25 6.97 12.88
N GLU A 6 0.89 7.44 13.37
CA GLU A 6 2.20 7.02 12.87
C GLU A 6 2.40 5.51 13.06
N GLU A 7 2.08 5.00 14.24
CA GLU A 7 2.25 3.57 14.54
C GLU A 7 1.32 2.70 13.69
N ILE A 8 0.08 3.15 13.47
CA ILE A 8 -0.87 2.43 12.63
C ILE A 8 -0.34 2.33 11.21
N ALA A 9 0.14 3.44 10.65
CA ALA A 9 0.71 3.46 9.30
C ALA A 9 1.96 2.59 9.20
N ARG A 10 2.82 2.61 10.21
CA ARG A 10 4.04 1.79 10.25
C ARG A 10 3.70 0.31 10.27
N SER A 11 2.77 -0.09 11.12
CA SER A 11 2.36 -1.50 11.25
C SER A 11 1.69 -2.02 9.99
N ALA A 12 0.85 -1.20 9.34
CA ALA A 12 0.22 -1.58 8.08
C ALA A 12 1.26 -1.76 6.96
N THR A 13 2.26 -0.87 6.89
CA THR A 13 3.34 -0.96 5.93
C THR A 13 4.16 -2.23 6.13
N GLU A 14 4.48 -2.57 7.37
CA GLU A 14 5.20 -3.80 7.69
C GLU A 14 4.42 -5.05 7.29
N ALA A 15 3.10 -5.05 7.47
CA ALA A 15 2.27 -6.18 7.09
C ALA A 15 2.34 -6.44 5.58
N ILE A 16 2.37 -5.40 4.76
CA ILE A 16 2.54 -5.56 3.30
C ILE A 16 3.90 -6.18 2.98
N SER A 17 4.97 -5.69 3.58
CA SER A 17 6.33 -6.22 3.34
C SER A 17 6.46 -7.68 3.73
N LYS A 18 5.68 -8.13 4.69
CA LYS A 18 5.70 -9.53 5.16
C LYS A 18 4.73 -10.42 4.40
N GLY A 19 3.89 -9.84 3.55
CA GLY A 19 2.81 -10.59 2.89
C GLY A 19 1.72 -11.02 3.87
N ASP A 20 1.54 -10.31 4.98
CA ASP A 20 0.56 -10.62 6.02
C ASP A 20 -0.77 -9.91 5.71
N MET A 21 -1.61 -10.57 4.91
CA MET A 21 -2.90 -10.01 4.51
C MET A 21 -3.84 -9.83 5.70
N GLU A 22 -3.93 -10.81 6.59
CA GLU A 22 -4.82 -10.75 7.74
C GLU A 22 -4.42 -9.59 8.67
N GLY A 23 -3.13 -9.45 8.94
CA GLY A 23 -2.60 -8.33 9.72
C GLY A 23 -2.88 -7.00 9.06
N PHE A 24 -2.64 -6.91 7.74
CA PHE A 24 -2.90 -5.68 6.99
C PHE A 24 -4.37 -5.26 7.08
N LEU A 25 -5.30 -6.20 6.87
CA LEU A 25 -6.73 -5.91 6.93
C LEU A 25 -7.20 -5.53 8.33
N SER A 26 -6.53 -6.03 9.37
CA SER A 26 -6.90 -5.71 10.76
C SER A 26 -6.75 -4.23 11.09
N PHE A 27 -5.94 -3.49 10.34
CA PHE A 27 -5.74 -2.05 10.53
C PHE A 27 -6.76 -1.19 9.77
N HIS A 28 -7.68 -1.80 9.00
CA HIS A 28 -8.65 -1.09 8.17
C HIS A 28 -10.06 -1.14 8.75
N THR A 29 -10.87 -0.13 8.40
CA THR A 29 -12.31 -0.17 8.66
C THR A 29 -12.98 -1.17 7.71
N ASP A 30 -14.21 -1.60 8.05
CA ASP A 30 -14.96 -2.55 7.19
C ASP A 30 -15.28 -1.97 5.81
N ASP A 31 -15.46 -0.64 5.73
CA ASP A 31 -15.79 0.07 4.49
C ASP A 31 -14.58 0.78 3.87
N THR A 32 -13.39 0.36 4.20
CA THR A 32 -12.15 0.96 3.69
C THR A 32 -12.11 1.00 2.15
N VAL A 33 -11.40 1.98 1.60
CA VAL A 33 -11.19 2.11 0.16
C VAL A 33 -9.72 2.35 -0.11
N VAL A 34 -9.14 1.58 -1.04
CA VAL A 34 -7.77 1.79 -1.51
C VAL A 34 -7.84 2.20 -2.98
N HIS A 35 -7.28 3.37 -3.29
CA HIS A 35 -7.19 3.89 -4.66
C HIS A 35 -5.81 3.51 -5.22
N PHE A 36 -5.79 2.56 -6.15
CA PHE A 36 -4.57 2.14 -6.82
C PHE A 36 -4.46 2.87 -8.15
N PRO A 37 -3.37 3.63 -8.37
CA PRO A 37 -3.26 4.49 -9.55
C PRO A 37 -2.85 3.72 -10.80
N GLY A 38 -2.90 4.42 -11.93
CA GLY A 38 -2.35 3.93 -13.18
C GLY A 38 -3.35 3.21 -14.05
N ARG A 39 -2.83 2.35 -14.93
CA ARG A 39 -3.59 1.62 -15.95
C ARG A 39 -3.31 0.11 -15.93
N GLY A 40 -2.54 -0.35 -14.97
CA GLY A 40 -2.21 -1.77 -14.82
C GLY A 40 -3.39 -2.59 -14.28
N PRO A 41 -3.20 -3.90 -14.11
CA PRO A 41 -4.28 -4.80 -13.69
C PRO A 41 -4.85 -4.51 -12.30
N MET A 42 -4.08 -3.84 -11.43
CA MET A 42 -4.55 -3.49 -10.08
C MET A 42 -5.15 -2.08 -10.00
N ALA A 43 -5.14 -1.32 -11.11
CA ALA A 43 -5.63 0.07 -11.11
C ALA A 43 -7.12 0.13 -10.77
N GLY A 44 -7.51 1.17 -10.03
CA GLY A 44 -8.91 1.41 -9.68
C GLY A 44 -9.12 1.48 -8.18
N ASP A 45 -10.40 1.56 -7.80
CA ASP A 45 -10.81 1.65 -6.41
C ASP A 45 -11.16 0.26 -5.89
N HIS A 46 -10.48 -0.14 -4.82
CA HIS A 46 -10.74 -1.41 -4.14
C HIS A 46 -11.52 -1.11 -2.87
N ARG A 47 -12.78 -1.54 -2.81
CA ARG A 47 -13.74 -1.15 -1.77
C ARG A 47 -14.02 -2.28 -0.80
N GLY A 48 -14.04 -1.92 0.49
CA GLY A 48 -14.31 -2.84 1.58
C GLY A 48 -13.12 -3.77 1.85
N LYS A 49 -13.17 -4.49 2.95
CA LYS A 49 -12.12 -5.45 3.28
C LYS A 49 -11.99 -6.54 2.22
N ASP A 50 -13.12 -6.97 1.63
CA ASP A 50 -13.09 -7.98 0.57
C ASP A 50 -12.38 -7.46 -0.69
N GLY A 51 -12.66 -6.22 -1.10
CA GLY A 51 -12.00 -5.61 -2.26
C GLY A 51 -10.51 -5.41 -2.02
N VAL A 52 -10.14 -4.95 -0.83
CA VAL A 52 -8.74 -4.76 -0.46
C VAL A 52 -8.02 -6.10 -0.34
N ALA A 53 -8.68 -7.13 0.18
CA ALA A 53 -8.12 -8.49 0.25
C ALA A 53 -7.83 -9.03 -1.15
N LYS A 54 -8.74 -8.84 -2.11
CA LYS A 54 -8.52 -9.25 -3.51
C LYS A 54 -7.34 -8.52 -4.12
N MET A 55 -7.22 -7.22 -3.88
CA MET A 55 -6.08 -6.43 -4.34
C MET A 55 -4.77 -6.98 -3.78
N PHE A 56 -4.74 -7.26 -2.49
CA PHE A 56 -3.56 -7.81 -1.82
C PHE A 56 -3.18 -9.18 -2.40
N GLN A 57 -4.16 -10.06 -2.58
CA GLN A 57 -3.93 -11.39 -3.20
C GLN A 57 -3.42 -11.26 -4.62
N GLN A 58 -4.00 -10.37 -5.41
CA GLN A 58 -3.57 -10.12 -6.78
C GLN A 58 -2.11 -9.63 -6.81
N GLN A 59 -1.74 -8.75 -5.91
CA GLN A 59 -0.37 -8.26 -5.80
C GLN A 59 0.59 -9.40 -5.45
N MET A 60 0.23 -10.27 -4.51
CA MET A 60 1.06 -11.41 -4.12
C MET A 60 1.22 -12.43 -5.26
N GLN A 61 0.18 -12.61 -6.09
CA GLN A 61 0.26 -13.49 -7.26
C GLN A 61 1.04 -12.87 -8.41
N LEU A 62 0.98 -11.55 -8.54
CA LEU A 62 1.63 -10.81 -9.62
C LEU A 62 3.16 -10.75 -9.42
N LEU A 63 3.60 -10.51 -8.20
CA LEU A 63 5.00 -10.34 -7.86
C LEU A 63 5.64 -11.67 -7.48
N ASP A 64 6.95 -11.79 -7.71
CA ASP A 64 7.72 -13.00 -7.36
C ASP A 64 7.78 -13.19 -5.83
N ALA A 65 7.70 -12.09 -5.08
CA ALA A 65 7.73 -12.08 -3.62
C ALA A 65 7.00 -10.81 -3.13
N PRO A 66 6.65 -10.71 -1.84
CA PRO A 66 6.11 -9.46 -1.31
C PRO A 66 7.05 -8.29 -1.59
N PRO A 67 6.51 -7.09 -1.89
CA PRO A 67 7.36 -5.95 -2.20
C PRO A 67 8.24 -5.60 -1.00
N GLU A 68 9.50 -5.25 -1.27
CA GLU A 68 10.38 -4.72 -0.24
C GLU A 68 10.07 -3.23 -0.06
N ILE A 69 9.82 -2.82 1.17
CA ILE A 69 9.47 -1.44 1.48
C ILE A 69 10.47 -0.90 2.51
N GLU A 70 11.21 0.12 2.09
CA GLU A 70 12.07 0.90 2.97
C GLU A 70 11.32 2.17 3.33
N ASN A 71 10.90 2.28 4.59
CA ASN A 71 10.20 3.47 5.04
C ASN A 71 11.21 4.60 5.27
N HIS A 72 11.01 5.72 4.57
CA HIS A 72 11.86 6.90 4.69
C HIS A 72 11.35 7.83 5.79
N ASP A 73 10.04 8.07 5.81
CA ASP A 73 9.42 8.94 6.81
C ASP A 73 7.93 8.69 6.89
N ILE A 74 7.33 9.04 8.02
CA ILE A 74 5.89 9.03 8.22
C ILE A 74 5.51 10.37 8.84
N VAL A 75 4.63 11.10 8.15
CA VAL A 75 4.12 12.39 8.62
C VAL A 75 2.66 12.17 9.03
N ALA A 76 2.42 12.08 10.33
CA ALA A 76 1.10 11.76 10.87
C ALA A 76 0.37 13.01 11.32
N GLY A 77 -0.90 13.10 10.94
CA GLY A 77 -1.82 14.13 11.38
C GLY A 77 -3.14 13.52 11.82
N ASP A 78 -4.05 14.36 12.32
CA ASP A 78 -5.34 13.89 12.82
C ASP A 78 -6.23 13.35 11.70
N ASP A 79 -6.20 13.99 10.52
CA ASP A 79 -7.05 13.61 9.38
C ASP A 79 -6.29 12.74 8.38
N HIS A 80 -5.05 13.11 8.07
CA HIS A 80 -4.25 12.42 7.07
C HIS A 80 -2.88 12.05 7.61
N THR A 81 -2.41 10.88 7.20
CA THR A 81 -1.06 10.40 7.49
C THR A 81 -0.39 10.08 6.17
N VAL A 82 0.81 10.60 5.97
CA VAL A 82 1.57 10.43 4.73
C VAL A 82 2.77 9.55 5.01
N VAL A 83 2.91 8.48 4.20
CA VAL A 83 4.02 7.54 4.31
C VAL A 83 4.90 7.70 3.09
N LEU A 84 6.18 7.97 3.31
CA LEU A 84 7.18 8.12 2.26
C LEU A 84 8.05 6.88 2.23
N ASN A 85 7.97 6.13 1.14
CA ASN A 85 8.65 4.85 1.00
C ASN A 85 9.55 4.81 -0.23
N LYS A 86 10.59 3.97 -0.16
CA LYS A 86 11.27 3.43 -1.31
C LYS A 86 10.84 1.97 -1.43
N THR A 87 10.38 1.57 -2.62
CA THR A 87 9.88 0.21 -2.83
C THR A 87 10.69 -0.51 -3.89
N ARG A 88 10.80 -1.84 -3.73
CA ARG A 88 11.36 -2.73 -4.72
C ARG A 88 10.34 -3.83 -4.98
N ALA A 89 9.88 -3.90 -6.22
CA ALA A 89 8.94 -4.93 -6.66
C ALA A 89 9.62 -5.78 -7.74
N THR A 90 9.49 -7.10 -7.65
CA THR A 90 10.12 -8.03 -8.60
C THR A 90 9.07 -8.90 -9.25
N ARG A 91 9.10 -8.98 -10.57
CA ARG A 91 8.22 -9.84 -11.35
C ARG A 91 8.99 -10.46 -12.51
N GLY A 92 8.98 -11.81 -12.60
CA GLY A 92 9.68 -12.53 -13.65
C GLY A 92 11.17 -12.23 -13.68
N GLY A 93 11.77 -12.01 -12.53
CA GLY A 93 13.18 -11.68 -12.39
C GLY A 93 13.52 -10.20 -12.66
N LYS A 94 12.53 -9.39 -13.07
CA LYS A 94 12.73 -7.94 -13.28
C LYS A 94 12.42 -7.19 -11.98
N MET A 95 13.34 -6.35 -11.55
CA MET A 95 13.17 -5.53 -10.35
C MET A 95 12.91 -4.09 -10.71
N LEU A 96 11.89 -3.50 -10.08
CA LEU A 96 11.59 -2.09 -10.18
C LEU A 96 11.76 -1.45 -8.81
N GLU A 97 12.69 -0.50 -8.72
CA GLU A 97 12.89 0.32 -7.53
C GLU A 97 12.38 1.72 -7.81
N GLN A 98 11.55 2.26 -6.91
CA GLN A 98 11.02 3.60 -7.05
C GLN A 98 10.55 4.14 -5.70
N ASN A 99 10.22 5.43 -5.68
CA ASN A 99 9.61 6.05 -4.51
C ASN A 99 8.09 5.87 -4.55
N GLN A 100 7.49 5.71 -3.39
CA GLN A 100 6.06 5.59 -3.22
C GLN A 100 5.61 6.56 -2.14
N VAL A 101 4.51 7.26 -2.40
CA VAL A 101 3.83 8.08 -1.41
C VAL A 101 2.48 7.46 -1.14
N VAL A 102 2.20 7.17 0.12
CA VAL A 102 0.91 6.62 0.55
C VAL A 102 0.25 7.66 1.44
N VAL A 103 -0.95 8.09 1.05
CA VAL A 103 -1.76 8.99 1.86
C VAL A 103 -2.88 8.17 2.47
N MET A 104 -3.02 8.23 3.80
CA MET A 104 -4.05 7.49 4.53
C MET A 104 -4.96 8.45 5.27
N HIS A 105 -6.26 8.15 5.27
CA HIS A 105 -7.21 8.75 6.19
C HIS A 105 -7.51 7.71 7.27
N ILE A 106 -7.25 8.07 8.52
CA ILE A 106 -7.39 7.15 9.67
C ILE A 106 -8.48 7.70 10.58
N GLU A 107 -9.49 6.87 10.86
CA GLU A 107 -10.62 7.19 11.73
C GLU A 107 -10.68 6.21 12.89
N GLY A 108 -10.69 6.75 14.12
CA GLY A 108 -10.85 5.91 15.31
C GLY A 108 -9.80 4.80 15.43
N GLY A 109 -8.58 5.08 14.97
CA GLY A 109 -7.49 4.12 15.02
C GLY A 109 -7.49 3.10 13.89
N LYS A 110 -8.32 3.28 12.87
CA LYS A 110 -8.41 2.39 11.70
C LYS A 110 -8.27 3.15 10.40
N ILE A 111 -7.65 2.53 9.42
CA ILE A 111 -7.46 3.11 8.09
C ILE A 111 -8.79 3.02 7.33
N ALA A 112 -9.33 4.17 6.93
CA ALA A 112 -10.61 4.25 6.23
C ALA A 112 -10.44 4.48 4.73
N GLU A 113 -9.34 5.11 4.32
CA GLU A 113 -9.09 5.38 2.90
C GLU A 113 -7.60 5.50 2.66
N VAL A 114 -7.15 5.03 1.49
CA VAL A 114 -5.73 5.04 1.10
C VAL A 114 -5.61 5.49 -0.34
N TRP A 115 -4.70 6.42 -0.60
CA TRP A 115 -4.31 6.85 -1.95
C TRP A 115 -2.85 6.49 -2.16
N LEU A 116 -2.57 5.70 -3.19
CA LEU A 116 -1.21 5.30 -3.54
C LEU A 116 -0.68 6.16 -4.69
N HIS A 117 0.58 6.57 -4.60
CA HIS A 117 1.27 7.33 -5.65
C HIS A 117 2.67 6.77 -5.83
N PHE A 118 3.05 6.53 -7.09
CA PHE A 118 4.38 6.06 -7.44
C PHE A 118 5.14 7.13 -8.22
N SER A 119 6.44 7.23 -8.00
CA SER A 119 7.27 8.21 -8.71
C SER A 119 7.37 7.94 -10.20
N ASP A 120 7.24 6.68 -10.62
CA ASP A 120 7.20 6.27 -12.02
C ASP A 120 6.04 5.32 -12.23
N GLN A 121 4.85 5.88 -12.45
CA GLN A 121 3.63 5.11 -12.63
C GLN A 121 3.68 4.26 -13.89
N GLN A 122 4.26 4.79 -14.97
CA GLN A 122 4.38 4.03 -16.21
C GLN A 122 5.20 2.77 -16.01
N ALA A 123 6.33 2.86 -15.31
CA ALA A 123 7.18 1.71 -15.04
C ALA A 123 6.42 0.66 -14.21
N MET A 124 5.60 1.09 -13.24
CA MET A 124 4.78 0.17 -12.45
C MET A 124 3.73 -0.52 -13.31
N ASP A 125 3.07 0.22 -14.19
CA ASP A 125 2.07 -0.34 -15.10
C ASP A 125 2.70 -1.35 -16.05
N GLU A 126 3.88 -1.06 -16.57
CA GLU A 126 4.62 -1.97 -17.46
C GLU A 126 5.04 -3.25 -16.74
N LEU A 127 5.55 -3.13 -15.53
CA LEU A 127 5.93 -4.29 -14.71
C LEU A 127 4.72 -5.18 -14.45
N ALA A 128 3.60 -4.59 -14.06
CA ALA A 128 2.37 -5.31 -13.71
C ALA A 128 1.72 -5.98 -14.92
N SER A 129 1.99 -5.48 -16.13
CA SER A 129 1.38 -5.97 -17.38
C SER A 129 2.30 -6.88 -18.19
N SER A 130 3.52 -7.09 -17.73
CA SER A 130 4.52 -7.88 -18.47
C SER A 130 4.32 -9.38 -18.37
#